data_81791454ed9deb204ea75f398ca79bf2
#
_entry.id   81791454ed9deb204ea75f398ca79bf2
#
_cell.length_a   1.000
_cell.length_b   1.000
_cell.length_c   1.000
_cell.angle_alpha   90.00
_cell.angle_beta   90.00
_cell.angle_gamma   90.00
#
_symmetry.space_group_name_H-M   'P 1'
#
loop_
_entity.id
_entity.type
_entity.pdbx_description
1 polymer ?
#
loop_
_entity_poly.entity_id
_entity_poly.type
_entity_poly.pdbx_seq_one_letter_code
_entity_poly.pdbx_strand_id
1 'polypeptide(L)'
;MIHSVRPGETLTQISRDYRVPLTDILRANNLSNPDIIYPGQQLQIPGIPDPSTIPYRIDVSVNNRKLRLYNRNKLVKEYPIAVGKMLTTTPIGTFIIINKAPDPGGPFGTMWMSLSKEHYGIHGTNNPSSIGKAVSKGCIRMHNEDVEELADIVPVGTRVDIHL
;
A
#
# COMPACT_ATOMS: atom_id res chain seq x y z
N MET A 1 10.60 7.93 -6.34
CA MET A 1 11.10 6.72 -5.66
C MET A 1 11.69 5.75 -6.66
N ILE A 2 12.43 4.78 -6.20
CA ILE A 2 13.02 3.73 -7.05
C ILE A 2 12.28 2.42 -6.83
N HIS A 3 11.86 1.77 -7.92
CA HIS A 3 11.28 0.43 -7.92
C HIS A 3 12.28 -0.55 -8.54
N SER A 4 12.58 -1.63 -7.85
CA SER A 4 13.36 -2.74 -8.43
C SER A 4 12.43 -3.72 -9.12
N VAL A 5 12.61 -3.92 -10.41
CA VAL A 5 11.79 -4.83 -11.21
C VAL A 5 11.91 -6.26 -10.67
N ARG A 6 10.77 -6.89 -10.44
CA ARG A 6 10.68 -8.30 -10.01
C ARG A 6 10.51 -9.21 -11.22
N PRO A 7 10.90 -10.49 -11.11
CA PRO A 7 10.63 -11.46 -12.18
C PRO A 7 9.16 -11.48 -12.56
N GLY A 8 8.88 -11.41 -13.87
CA GLY A 8 7.52 -11.45 -14.41
C GLY A 8 6.77 -10.13 -14.44
N GLU A 9 7.30 -9.05 -13.84
CA GLU A 9 6.68 -7.73 -13.91
C GLU A 9 6.83 -7.12 -15.31
N THR A 10 5.81 -6.36 -15.72
CA THR A 10 5.82 -5.54 -16.94
C THR A 10 5.70 -4.08 -16.56
N LEU A 11 6.18 -3.17 -17.43
CA LEU A 11 6.00 -1.74 -17.20
C LEU A 11 4.53 -1.32 -17.15
N THR A 12 3.67 -1.98 -17.92
CA THR A 12 2.23 -1.74 -17.89
C THR A 12 1.66 -2.06 -16.50
N GLN A 13 2.05 -3.19 -15.89
CA GLN A 13 1.60 -3.54 -14.54
C GLN A 13 2.18 -2.60 -13.49
N ILE A 14 3.46 -2.24 -13.59
CA ILE A 14 4.11 -1.29 -12.69
C ILE A 14 3.40 0.07 -12.75
N SER A 15 3.05 0.54 -13.95
CA SER A 15 2.27 1.76 -14.15
C SER A 15 0.92 1.71 -13.39
N ARG A 16 0.22 0.60 -13.49
CA ARG A 16 -1.06 0.38 -12.79
C ARG A 16 -0.88 0.30 -11.28
N ASP A 17 0.13 -0.43 -10.83
CA ASP A 17 0.41 -0.61 -9.40
C ASP A 17 0.69 0.73 -8.70
N TYR A 18 1.48 1.59 -9.32
CA TYR A 18 1.82 2.91 -8.77
C TYR A 18 0.84 4.02 -9.17
N ARG A 19 -0.10 3.73 -10.07
CA ARG A 19 -1.02 4.73 -10.66
C ARG A 19 -0.28 5.92 -11.28
N VAL A 20 0.81 5.62 -11.96
CA VAL A 20 1.63 6.59 -12.70
C VAL A 20 1.51 6.27 -14.18
N PRO A 21 1.20 7.24 -15.06
CA PRO A 21 1.10 6.99 -16.49
C PRO A 21 2.36 6.33 -17.05
N LEU A 22 2.19 5.32 -17.90
CA LEU A 22 3.31 4.60 -18.52
C LEU A 22 4.28 5.55 -19.22
N THR A 23 3.75 6.55 -19.92
CA THR A 23 4.56 7.56 -20.62
C THR A 23 5.47 8.34 -19.66
N ASP A 24 5.02 8.60 -18.44
CA ASP A 24 5.81 9.32 -17.45
C ASP A 24 6.95 8.42 -16.91
N ILE A 25 6.69 7.13 -16.74
CA ILE A 25 7.73 6.17 -16.33
C ILE A 25 8.77 6.01 -17.44
N LEU A 26 8.35 5.87 -18.70
CA LEU A 26 9.25 5.77 -19.83
C LEU A 26 10.15 7.01 -19.93
N ARG A 27 9.56 8.20 -19.81
CA ARG A 27 10.29 9.48 -19.87
C ARG A 27 11.28 9.63 -18.71
N ALA A 28 10.87 9.29 -17.50
CA ALA A 28 11.73 9.39 -16.31
C ALA A 28 12.94 8.47 -16.38
N ASN A 29 12.88 7.38 -17.15
CA ASN A 29 13.92 6.36 -17.25
C ASN A 29 14.63 6.34 -18.62
N ASN A 30 14.33 7.29 -19.49
CA ASN A 30 14.88 7.35 -20.85
C ASN A 30 14.66 6.04 -21.64
N LEU A 31 13.50 5.42 -21.47
CA LEU A 31 13.12 4.18 -22.15
C LEU A 31 12.28 4.51 -23.39
N SER A 32 12.68 4.00 -24.55
CA SER A 32 11.91 4.11 -25.79
C SER A 32 10.99 2.92 -26.00
N ASN A 33 11.33 1.75 -25.44
CA ASN A 33 10.58 0.50 -25.60
C ASN A 33 10.14 -0.03 -24.23
N PRO A 34 8.81 -0.08 -23.96
CA PRO A 34 8.29 -0.58 -22.69
C PRO A 34 8.48 -2.09 -22.47
N ASP A 35 8.81 -2.84 -23.52
CA ASP A 35 8.99 -4.29 -23.44
C ASP A 35 10.41 -4.68 -23.03
N ILE A 36 11.35 -3.72 -22.96
CA ILE A 36 12.74 -3.99 -22.62
C ILE A 36 12.99 -3.60 -21.16
N ILE A 37 12.58 -4.46 -20.23
CA ILE A 37 12.94 -4.42 -18.82
C ILE A 37 13.38 -5.82 -18.36
N TYR A 38 14.17 -5.88 -17.30
CA TYR A 38 14.68 -7.14 -16.76
C TYR A 38 14.64 -7.14 -15.22
N PRO A 39 14.54 -8.32 -14.59
CA PRO A 39 14.56 -8.41 -13.14
C PRO A 39 15.79 -7.76 -12.54
N GLY A 40 15.59 -7.00 -11.44
CA GLY A 40 16.65 -6.25 -10.77
C GLY A 40 16.92 -4.88 -11.34
N GLN A 41 16.37 -4.54 -12.50
CA GLN A 41 16.48 -3.19 -13.05
C GLN A 41 15.82 -2.18 -12.12
N GLN A 42 16.51 -1.06 -11.88
CA GLN A 42 15.97 0.03 -11.07
C GLN A 42 15.26 1.05 -11.95
N LEU A 43 14.01 1.33 -11.62
CA LEU A 43 13.17 2.30 -12.32
C LEU A 43 12.84 3.47 -11.41
N GLN A 44 12.98 4.68 -11.95
CA GLN A 44 12.43 5.88 -11.30
C GLN A 44 10.93 5.93 -11.49
N ILE A 45 10.19 6.03 -10.39
CA ILE A 45 8.74 6.24 -10.40
C ILE A 45 8.48 7.69 -10.04
N PRO A 46 8.10 8.54 -11.00
CA PRO A 46 7.90 9.95 -10.73
C PRO A 46 6.66 10.22 -9.88
N GLY A 47 6.69 11.30 -9.12
CA GLY A 47 5.56 11.78 -8.34
C GLY A 47 5.35 11.11 -6.99
N ILE A 48 6.15 10.10 -6.63
CA ILE A 48 6.07 9.42 -5.33
C ILE A 48 7.34 9.71 -4.54
N PRO A 49 7.22 10.24 -3.31
CA PRO A 49 8.38 10.50 -2.46
C PRO A 49 9.18 9.23 -2.18
N ASP A 50 10.48 9.38 -1.98
CA ASP A 50 11.34 8.26 -1.57
C ASP A 50 10.98 7.83 -0.14
N PRO A 51 10.60 6.55 0.08
CA PRO A 51 10.24 6.06 1.41
C PRO A 51 11.34 6.25 2.45
N SER A 52 12.61 6.23 2.03
CA SER A 52 13.74 6.41 2.95
C SER A 52 13.81 7.82 3.56
N THR A 53 13.15 8.80 2.96
CA THR A 53 13.09 10.18 3.46
C THR A 53 11.96 10.39 4.48
N ILE A 54 11.09 9.38 4.65
CA ILE A 54 9.92 9.43 5.52
C ILE A 54 10.23 8.69 6.81
N PRO A 55 10.04 9.31 8.00
CA PRO A 55 10.36 8.67 9.27
C PRO A 55 9.38 7.56 9.65
N TYR A 56 8.18 7.56 9.06
CA TYR A 56 7.14 6.60 9.36
C TYR A 56 7.27 5.32 8.55
N ARG A 57 6.89 4.20 9.18
CA ARG A 57 6.77 2.88 8.56
C ARG A 57 5.57 2.17 9.17
N ILE A 58 4.85 1.44 8.34
CA ILE A 58 3.73 0.61 8.76
C ILE A 58 4.15 -0.86 8.64
N ASP A 59 3.86 -1.63 9.68
CA ASP A 59 4.07 -3.07 9.73
C ASP A 59 2.73 -3.77 9.94
N VAL A 60 2.39 -4.71 9.06
CA VAL A 60 1.13 -5.45 9.11
C VAL A 60 1.40 -6.92 9.32
N SER A 61 0.93 -7.46 10.45
CA SER A 61 0.91 -8.90 10.70
C SER A 61 -0.47 -9.48 10.37
N VAL A 62 -0.51 -10.29 9.33
CA VAL A 62 -1.76 -10.91 8.87
C VAL A 62 -2.28 -11.91 9.90
N ASN A 63 -1.42 -12.75 10.45
CA ASN A 63 -1.81 -13.76 11.44
C ASN A 63 -2.30 -13.16 12.76
N ASN A 64 -1.67 -12.10 13.20
CA ASN A 64 -2.04 -11.40 14.44
C ASN A 64 -3.18 -10.39 14.24
N ARG A 65 -3.51 -10.06 12.99
CA ARG A 65 -4.52 -9.05 12.62
C ARG A 65 -4.26 -7.72 13.32
N LYS A 66 -3.02 -7.27 13.20
CA LYS A 66 -2.53 -6.04 13.79
C LYS A 66 -1.75 -5.23 12.75
N LEU A 67 -1.97 -3.92 12.79
CA LEU A 67 -1.19 -2.93 12.06
C LEU A 67 -0.45 -2.08 13.08
N ARG A 68 0.86 -1.98 12.92
CA ARG A 68 1.73 -1.19 13.79
C ARG A 68 2.32 -0.02 13.05
N LEU A 69 2.23 1.15 13.64
CA LEU A 69 2.84 2.37 13.14
C LEU A 69 4.13 2.64 13.90
N TYR A 70 5.23 2.81 13.16
CA TYR A 70 6.54 3.16 13.70
C TYR A 70 6.96 4.55 13.23
N ASN A 71 7.64 5.27 14.11
CA ASN A 71 8.34 6.52 13.80
C ASN A 71 9.80 6.32 14.18
N ARG A 72 10.71 6.34 13.20
CA ARG A 72 12.17 6.09 13.38
C ARG A 72 12.43 4.84 14.24
N ASN A 73 11.77 3.74 13.87
CA ASN A 73 11.85 2.43 14.53
C ASN A 73 11.28 2.37 15.96
N LYS A 74 10.59 3.41 16.42
CA LYS A 74 9.86 3.38 17.68
C LYS A 74 8.38 3.14 17.41
N LEU A 75 7.79 2.18 18.12
CA LEU A 75 6.36 1.90 18.03
C LEU A 75 5.56 3.12 18.54
N VAL A 76 4.73 3.67 17.65
CA VAL A 76 3.83 4.79 17.98
C VAL A 76 2.49 4.27 18.45
N LYS A 77 1.89 3.33 17.67
CA LYS A 77 0.57 2.79 17.98
C LYS A 77 0.37 1.46 17.26
N GLU A 78 -0.47 0.62 17.85
CA GLU A 78 -0.93 -0.63 17.27
C GLU A 78 -2.45 -0.55 17.07
N TYR A 79 -2.93 -1.00 15.91
CA TYR A 79 -4.34 -0.98 15.55
C TYR A 79 -4.84 -2.39 15.26
N PRO A 80 -6.05 -2.74 15.70
CA PRO A 80 -6.71 -3.95 15.23
C PRO A 80 -7.16 -3.79 13.78
N ILE A 81 -7.05 -4.86 13.00
CA ILE A 81 -7.43 -4.85 11.59
C ILE A 81 -8.22 -6.10 11.21
N ALA A 82 -8.91 -6.04 10.07
CA ALA A 82 -9.40 -7.21 9.37
C ALA A 82 -8.54 -7.44 8.12
N VAL A 83 -8.38 -8.69 7.75
CA VAL A 83 -7.54 -9.13 6.63
C VAL A 83 -8.31 -10.02 5.67
N GLY A 84 -7.69 -10.40 4.54
CA GLY A 84 -8.30 -11.27 3.54
C GLY A 84 -8.62 -12.67 4.06
N LYS A 85 -9.69 -13.26 3.52
CA LYS A 85 -10.03 -14.67 3.73
C LYS A 85 -9.00 -15.57 3.05
N MET A 86 -9.04 -16.87 3.36
CA MET A 86 -8.16 -17.87 2.76
C MET A 86 -8.14 -17.85 1.23
N LEU A 87 -9.28 -17.58 0.57
CA LEU A 87 -9.40 -17.54 -0.88
C LEU A 87 -9.09 -16.16 -1.49
N THR A 88 -8.98 -15.12 -0.67
CA THR A 88 -8.72 -13.75 -1.09
C THR A 88 -7.71 -13.14 -0.13
N THR A 89 -6.52 -13.72 -0.12
CA THR A 89 -5.48 -13.40 0.85
C THR A 89 -4.99 -11.96 0.72
N THR A 90 -4.66 -11.35 1.86
CA THR A 90 -3.92 -10.10 1.88
C THR A 90 -2.53 -10.32 1.28
N PRO A 91 -2.08 -9.48 0.34
CA PRO A 91 -0.78 -9.65 -0.29
C PRO A 91 0.36 -9.50 0.73
N ILE A 92 1.38 -10.34 0.57
CA ILE A 92 2.58 -10.31 1.40
C ILE A 92 3.68 -9.58 0.63
N GLY A 93 4.44 -8.76 1.30
CA GLY A 93 5.57 -8.03 0.72
C GLY A 93 5.68 -6.60 1.23
N THR A 94 6.47 -5.81 0.53
CA THR A 94 6.69 -4.40 0.81
C THR A 94 5.98 -3.55 -0.23
N PHE A 95 5.15 -2.63 0.26
CA PHE A 95 4.35 -1.73 -0.56
C PHE A 95 4.55 -0.28 -0.10
N ILE A 96 4.03 0.65 -0.89
CA ILE A 96 4.08 2.09 -0.62
C ILE A 96 2.65 2.62 -0.65
N ILE A 97 2.31 3.54 0.24
CA ILE A 97 1.06 4.30 0.14
C ILE A 97 1.21 5.29 -1.01
N ILE A 98 0.37 5.18 -2.02
CA ILE A 98 0.48 6.00 -3.24
C ILE A 98 -0.56 7.10 -3.35
N ASN A 99 -1.68 6.99 -2.63
CA ASN A 99 -2.67 8.05 -2.54
C ASN A 99 -3.54 7.91 -1.29
N LYS A 100 -4.33 8.95 -1.02
CA LYS A 100 -5.36 8.97 0.01
C LYS A 100 -6.64 9.52 -0.59
N ALA A 101 -7.77 8.85 -0.36
CA ALA A 101 -9.08 9.26 -0.82
C ALA A 101 -10.06 9.32 0.37
N PRO A 102 -10.38 10.51 0.87
CA PRO A 102 -11.35 10.64 1.96
C PRO A 102 -12.77 10.32 1.50
N ASP A 103 -13.56 9.81 2.41
CA ASP A 103 -15.00 9.55 2.25
C ASP A 103 -15.38 8.70 1.02
N PRO A 104 -14.71 7.54 0.77
CA PRO A 104 -15.12 6.67 -0.32
C PRO A 104 -16.53 6.10 -0.10
N GLY A 105 -16.93 5.92 1.16
CA GLY A 105 -18.26 5.45 1.53
C GLY A 105 -18.46 3.94 1.44
N GLY A 106 -19.61 3.48 1.89
CA GLY A 106 -20.00 2.07 1.87
C GLY A 106 -19.01 1.18 2.61
N PRO A 107 -18.64 0.02 2.04
CA PRO A 107 -17.74 -0.93 2.69
C PRO A 107 -16.32 -0.40 2.90
N PHE A 108 -15.96 0.72 2.28
CA PHE A 108 -14.64 1.33 2.39
C PHE A 108 -14.55 2.40 3.48
N GLY A 109 -15.69 2.73 4.11
CA GLY A 109 -15.73 3.65 5.25
C GLY A 109 -15.37 5.08 4.90
N THR A 110 -14.59 5.72 5.77
CA THR A 110 -14.32 7.16 5.72
C THR A 110 -12.97 7.53 5.11
N MET A 111 -12.11 6.56 4.81
CA MET A 111 -10.81 6.79 4.22
C MET A 111 -10.34 5.56 3.44
N TRP A 112 -9.74 5.78 2.29
CA TRP A 112 -9.03 4.79 1.51
C TRP A 112 -7.61 5.26 1.24
N MET A 113 -6.63 4.41 1.52
CA MET A 113 -5.22 4.63 1.14
C MET A 113 -4.78 3.50 0.21
N SER A 114 -4.51 3.83 -1.06
CA SER A 114 -4.05 2.82 -2.02
C SER A 114 -2.61 2.41 -1.73
N LEU A 115 -2.35 1.11 -1.81
CA LEU A 115 -1.01 0.55 -1.83
C LEU A 115 -0.48 0.49 -3.26
N SER A 116 0.84 0.35 -3.40
CA SER A 116 1.52 0.17 -4.69
C SER A 116 1.32 -1.24 -5.27
N LYS A 117 0.09 -1.70 -5.21
CA LYS A 117 -0.42 -2.91 -5.85
C LYS A 117 -1.86 -2.65 -6.24
N GLU A 118 -2.13 -2.77 -7.54
CA GLU A 118 -3.46 -2.49 -8.10
C GLU A 118 -4.56 -3.21 -7.31
N HIS A 119 -5.64 -2.50 -7.00
CA HIS A 119 -6.83 -2.95 -6.26
C HIS A 119 -6.65 -3.18 -4.76
N TYR A 120 -5.47 -2.97 -4.19
CA TYR A 120 -5.23 -3.16 -2.76
C TYR A 120 -5.04 -1.84 -2.03
N GLY A 121 -5.54 -1.79 -0.81
CA GLY A 121 -5.45 -0.60 0.02
C GLY A 121 -5.70 -0.88 1.50
N ILE A 122 -5.51 0.17 2.28
CA ILE A 122 -5.89 0.26 3.70
C ILE A 122 -7.09 1.19 3.75
N HIS A 123 -8.19 0.74 4.34
CA HIS A 123 -9.43 1.51 4.34
C HIS A 123 -10.27 1.31 5.61
N GLY A 124 -11.24 2.19 5.81
CA GLY A 124 -12.25 2.07 6.86
C GLY A 124 -13.34 1.03 6.53
N THR A 125 -14.43 1.05 7.25
CA THR A 125 -15.51 0.07 7.09
C THR A 125 -16.85 0.60 7.57
N ASN A 126 -17.94 0.13 6.96
CA ASN A 126 -19.30 0.27 7.50
C ASN A 126 -19.71 -0.93 8.37
N ASN A 127 -18.81 -1.89 8.58
CA ASN A 127 -19.05 -3.07 9.42
C ASN A 127 -17.93 -3.20 10.47
N PRO A 128 -17.97 -2.42 11.56
CA PRO A 128 -16.91 -2.42 12.58
C PRO A 128 -16.78 -3.76 13.31
N SER A 129 -17.79 -4.61 13.33
CA SER A 129 -17.73 -5.93 13.95
C SER A 129 -16.81 -6.90 13.19
N SER A 130 -16.42 -6.58 11.96
CA SER A 130 -15.49 -7.40 11.15
C SER A 130 -14.03 -7.24 11.56
N ILE A 131 -13.69 -6.18 12.30
CA ILE A 131 -12.31 -5.92 12.74
C ILE A 131 -11.84 -7.04 13.67
N GLY A 132 -10.62 -7.50 13.47
CA GLY A 132 -10.04 -8.66 14.16
C GLY A 132 -10.30 -10.00 13.46
N LYS A 133 -10.94 -10.00 12.31
CA LYS A 133 -11.34 -11.21 11.57
C LYS A 133 -10.67 -11.29 10.19
N ALA A 134 -10.70 -12.47 9.59
CA ALA A 134 -10.25 -12.70 8.22
C ALA A 134 -11.50 -12.74 7.30
N VAL A 135 -11.97 -11.59 6.85
CA VAL A 135 -13.25 -11.47 6.16
C VAL A 135 -13.21 -10.58 4.92
N SER A 136 -12.13 -9.85 4.69
CA SER A 136 -12.02 -8.94 3.54
C SER A 136 -11.69 -9.69 2.24
N LYS A 137 -11.68 -8.93 1.13
CA LYS A 137 -11.24 -9.43 -0.19
C LYS A 137 -9.74 -9.21 -0.44
N GLY A 138 -8.94 -9.13 0.63
CA GLY A 138 -7.50 -8.93 0.56
C GLY A 138 -7.02 -7.57 1.05
N CYS A 139 -7.86 -6.54 1.01
CA CYS A 139 -7.53 -5.23 1.58
C CYS A 139 -7.43 -5.28 3.11
N ILE A 140 -6.67 -4.36 3.66
CA ILE A 140 -6.53 -4.18 5.10
C ILE A 140 -7.65 -3.25 5.56
N ARG A 141 -8.51 -3.75 6.44
CA ARG A 141 -9.68 -3.02 6.94
C ARG A 141 -9.42 -2.57 8.37
N MET A 142 -9.70 -1.29 8.64
CA MET A 142 -9.55 -0.67 9.96
C MET A 142 -10.88 -0.07 10.42
N HIS A 143 -10.99 0.21 11.72
CA HIS A 143 -12.04 1.12 12.19
C HIS A 143 -11.88 2.49 11.52
N ASN A 144 -13.00 3.18 11.26
CA ASN A 144 -12.96 4.47 10.58
C ASN A 144 -12.08 5.49 11.32
N GLU A 145 -12.24 5.61 12.63
CA GLU A 145 -11.42 6.51 13.44
C GLU A 145 -9.93 6.16 13.40
N ASP A 146 -9.60 4.89 13.29
CA ASP A 146 -8.21 4.43 13.24
C ASP A 146 -7.56 4.76 11.90
N VAL A 147 -8.25 4.51 10.79
CA VAL A 147 -7.70 4.80 9.45
C VAL A 147 -7.61 6.31 9.22
N GLU A 148 -8.54 7.09 9.75
CA GLU A 148 -8.48 8.55 9.72
C GLU A 148 -7.25 9.06 10.47
N GLU A 149 -7.01 8.58 11.69
CA GLU A 149 -5.84 8.94 12.48
C GLU A 149 -4.54 8.55 11.75
N LEU A 150 -4.47 7.33 11.22
CA LEU A 150 -3.30 6.86 10.49
C LEU A 150 -3.04 7.72 9.25
N ALA A 151 -4.09 8.05 8.49
CA ALA A 151 -3.98 8.88 7.29
C ALA A 151 -3.51 10.31 7.60
N ASP A 152 -3.87 10.84 8.76
CA ASP A 152 -3.42 12.17 9.20
C ASP A 152 -1.93 12.18 9.58
N ILE A 153 -1.41 11.05 10.07
CA ILE A 153 -0.02 10.94 10.52
C ILE A 153 0.93 10.66 9.36
N VAL A 154 0.62 9.66 8.52
CA VAL A 154 1.56 9.17 7.51
C VAL A 154 1.37 9.87 6.18
N PRO A 155 2.45 10.32 5.51
CA PRO A 155 2.36 10.90 4.18
C PRO A 155 2.26 9.83 3.09
N VAL A 156 1.84 10.23 1.90
CA VAL A 156 2.04 9.45 0.67
C VAL A 156 3.55 9.17 0.52
N GLY A 157 3.90 7.97 0.12
CA GLY A 157 5.28 7.49 0.07
C GLY A 157 5.68 6.62 1.26
N THR A 158 4.86 6.52 2.29
CA THR A 158 5.14 5.70 3.48
C THR A 158 5.19 4.21 3.13
N ARG A 159 6.24 3.56 3.60
CA ARG A 159 6.45 2.12 3.42
C ARG A 159 5.49 1.30 4.28
N VAL A 160 4.94 0.24 3.68
CA VAL A 160 4.07 -0.72 4.34
C VAL A 160 4.62 -2.12 4.12
N ASP A 161 5.07 -2.75 5.19
CA ASP A 161 5.54 -4.13 5.17
C ASP A 161 4.43 -5.06 5.66
N ILE A 162 4.01 -6.00 4.81
CA ILE A 162 2.95 -6.97 5.11
C ILE A 162 3.59 -8.35 5.19
N HIS A 163 3.40 -9.00 6.32
CA HIS A 163 3.91 -10.36 6.59
C HIS A 163 2.85 -11.22 7.32
N LEU A 164 3.10 -12.54 7.38
CA LEU A 164 2.22 -13.47 8.10
C LEU A 164 2.19 -13.27 9.60
#